data_42821c7edac0dac1434dc5c4c1d2ceb4
#
_entry.id   42821c7edac0dac1434dc5c4c1d2ceb4
#
_cell.length_a   1.000
_cell.length_b   1.000
_cell.length_c   1.000
_cell.angle_alpha   90.00
_cell.angle_beta   90.00
_cell.angle_gamma   90.00
#
_symmetry.space_group_name_H-M   'P 1'
#
loop_
_entity.id
_entity.type
_entity.pdbx_description
1 polymer ?
#
loop_
_entity_poly.entity_id
_entity_poly.type
_entity_poly.pdbx_seq_one_letter_code
_entity_poly.pdbx_strand_id
1 'polypeptide(L)'
;MFRRLLVAALAALSLPALLSAPVQAAPQRTAAAVFPAEIIGEDFPDPDAFEQNGTWYAYSTNNGRGHVPVASAPSASGPWTIRGDAMPGGPSAGWAQPGRTWAPDVYANPDGTYTLTYTAWHKASGRQCIGVATATSPLGPFNPVGSAPLICPLDLGGAIDANTFVANDGTRYLVWKNDGNAIGQPSTLWLTRTANNGTTLAGGNTALLTSSGIIEAPDLVQRGSQYLLFFSGGGYTDCNYLTSYATSPGLNGPWTTAFRPLMTTGTFDKHICGPGGADFVGDKVFVHGWVNGSRHLYVADVGWANDYPVVRGSRVRYEAERGTLNHCQVRANAAGASDGKVVAYVDFADSWVENSVFAPVTGGYTLHVGYANGSGATASHGLVVNGNNQGSVSYPVTGWDNWQQSSVQVTLNAGWNTIRLTKGDLYTEVDYLELQ
;
A
#
# COMPACT_ATOMS: atom_id res chain seq x y z
N MET A 1 74.06 -9.49 75.31
CA MET A 1 73.69 -8.50 74.22
C MET A 1 73.34 -9.26 72.97
N PHE A 2 72.08 -9.46 72.79
CA PHE A 2 71.60 -10.26 71.60
C PHE A 2 70.98 -9.30 70.55
N ARG A 3 71.53 -9.30 69.33
CA ARG A 3 70.92 -8.66 68.17
C ARG A 3 69.93 -9.61 67.53
N ARG A 4 68.68 -9.23 67.44
CA ARG A 4 67.66 -9.95 66.61
C ARG A 4 67.66 -9.38 65.19
N LEU A 5 67.87 -10.25 64.24
CA LEU A 5 67.66 -9.97 62.80
C LEU A 5 66.15 -10.15 62.51
N LEU A 6 65.56 -9.11 61.90
CA LEU A 6 64.23 -9.20 61.29
C LEU A 6 64.41 -9.62 59.81
N VAL A 7 63.80 -10.72 59.43
CA VAL A 7 63.66 -11.15 58.06
C VAL A 7 62.29 -10.64 57.56
N ALA A 8 62.29 -9.74 56.54
CA ALA A 8 61.09 -9.28 55.87
C ALA A 8 60.77 -10.21 54.71
N ALA A 9 59.61 -10.89 54.75
CA ALA A 9 59.07 -11.70 53.65
C ALA A 9 58.27 -10.80 52.70
N LEU A 10 58.71 -10.67 51.45
CA LEU A 10 57.93 -10.09 50.35
C LEU A 10 56.90 -11.13 49.88
N ALA A 11 55.61 -10.86 50.05
CA ALA A 11 54.54 -11.60 49.41
C ALA A 11 54.29 -10.98 48.03
N ALA A 12 54.54 -11.76 46.98
CA ALA A 12 54.17 -11.38 45.61
C ALA A 12 52.66 -11.69 45.43
N LEU A 13 51.85 -10.64 45.25
CA LEU A 13 50.43 -10.77 44.84
C LEU A 13 50.42 -10.97 43.28
N SER A 14 50.04 -12.20 42.87
CA SER A 14 49.69 -12.47 41.47
C SER A 14 48.23 -12.08 41.23
N LEU A 15 48.01 -11.03 40.43
CA LEU A 15 46.66 -10.72 39.89
C LEU A 15 46.28 -11.80 38.83
N PRO A 16 45.07 -12.39 38.90
CA PRO A 16 44.57 -13.21 37.80
C PRO A 16 44.22 -12.35 36.60
N ALA A 17 44.73 -12.69 35.42
CA ALA A 17 44.33 -12.12 34.17
C ALA A 17 42.86 -12.56 33.88
N LEU A 18 41.93 -11.62 33.88
CA LEU A 18 40.58 -11.84 33.41
C LEU A 18 40.64 -12.00 31.88
N LEU A 19 40.54 -13.23 31.40
CA LEU A 19 40.25 -13.55 30.02
C LEU A 19 38.82 -13.13 29.73
N SER A 20 38.62 -12.04 28.99
CA SER A 20 37.33 -11.65 28.45
C SER A 20 36.88 -12.71 27.44
N ALA A 21 35.82 -13.45 27.78
CA ALA A 21 35.18 -14.35 26.84
C ALA A 21 34.61 -13.53 25.65
N PRO A 22 34.68 -14.05 24.40
CA PRO A 22 34.10 -13.38 23.26
C PRO A 22 32.60 -13.19 23.51
N VAL A 23 32.11 -11.96 23.41
CA VAL A 23 30.68 -11.66 23.44
C VAL A 23 30.07 -12.31 22.21
N GLN A 24 29.39 -13.43 22.41
CA GLN A 24 28.62 -14.10 21.37
C GLN A 24 27.46 -13.19 21.00
N ALA A 25 27.44 -12.69 19.75
CA ALA A 25 26.34 -11.88 19.26
C ALA A 25 25.03 -12.67 19.46
N ALA A 26 24.07 -12.06 20.11
CA ALA A 26 22.75 -12.64 20.28
C ALA A 26 22.17 -12.97 18.88
N PRO A 27 21.50 -14.11 18.69
CA PRO A 27 20.88 -14.42 17.43
C PRO A 27 19.89 -13.30 17.09
N GLN A 28 20.08 -12.65 15.94
CA GLN A 28 19.12 -11.69 15.40
C GLN A 28 17.78 -12.39 15.30
N ARG A 29 16.81 -11.94 16.08
CA ARG A 29 15.41 -12.34 15.90
C ARG A 29 15.01 -11.83 14.53
N THR A 30 14.77 -12.73 13.60
CA THR A 30 14.08 -12.44 12.36
C THR A 30 12.67 -12.01 12.74
N ALA A 31 12.41 -10.71 12.81
CA ALA A 31 11.04 -10.22 12.85
C ALA A 31 10.44 -10.64 11.50
N ALA A 32 9.29 -11.29 11.52
CA ALA A 32 8.56 -11.60 10.30
C ALA A 32 8.21 -10.28 9.59
N ALA A 33 8.22 -10.27 8.25
CA ALA A 33 7.71 -9.15 7.48
C ALA A 33 6.28 -8.84 7.93
N VAL A 34 5.98 -7.55 8.13
CA VAL A 34 4.65 -7.13 8.56
C VAL A 34 3.83 -6.86 7.30
N PHE A 35 3.00 -7.81 6.92
CA PHE A 35 2.05 -7.68 5.83
C PHE A 35 0.76 -7.03 6.29
N PRO A 36 -0.09 -6.52 5.35
CA PRO A 36 -1.44 -6.08 5.68
C PRO A 36 -2.20 -7.15 6.46
N ALA A 37 -2.95 -6.72 7.47
CA ALA A 37 -3.74 -7.63 8.28
C ALA A 37 -5.02 -8.03 7.55
N GLU A 38 -5.31 -9.32 7.46
CA GLU A 38 -6.66 -9.80 7.11
C GLU A 38 -7.59 -9.49 8.28
N ILE A 39 -8.60 -8.67 8.03
CA ILE A 39 -9.52 -8.16 9.07
C ILE A 39 -10.94 -8.72 8.95
N ILE A 40 -11.35 -9.17 7.76
CA ILE A 40 -12.58 -9.95 7.53
C ILE A 40 -12.22 -11.15 6.65
N GLY A 41 -12.23 -12.34 7.25
CA GLY A 41 -11.84 -13.61 6.65
C GLY A 41 -13.00 -14.34 5.95
N GLU A 42 -13.85 -13.61 5.26
CA GLU A 42 -14.94 -14.12 4.41
C GLU A 42 -15.11 -13.18 3.21
N ASP A 43 -16.01 -13.52 2.27
CA ASP A 43 -16.22 -12.71 1.07
C ASP A 43 -16.72 -11.30 1.42
N PHE A 44 -15.83 -10.32 1.26
CA PHE A 44 -16.06 -8.91 1.56
C PHE A 44 -15.34 -8.03 0.52
N PRO A 45 -15.73 -8.12 -0.77
CA PRO A 45 -15.02 -7.44 -1.86
C PRO A 45 -15.43 -6.00 -2.05
N ASP A 46 -14.58 -5.25 -2.79
CA ASP A 46 -14.80 -3.86 -3.19
C ASP A 46 -15.17 -2.99 -1.97
N PRO A 47 -14.28 -2.95 -0.95
CA PRO A 47 -14.59 -2.30 0.30
C PRO A 47 -14.67 -0.79 0.16
N ASP A 48 -15.57 -0.18 0.91
CA ASP A 48 -15.58 1.22 1.30
C ASP A 48 -15.55 1.28 2.83
N ALA A 49 -14.75 2.15 3.41
CA ALA A 49 -14.63 2.29 4.85
C ALA A 49 -14.55 3.75 5.30
N PHE A 50 -15.04 4.04 6.49
CA PHE A 50 -14.83 5.32 7.14
C PHE A 50 -14.84 5.19 8.67
N GLU A 51 -14.29 6.19 9.34
CA GLU A 51 -14.33 6.32 10.79
C GLU A 51 -15.31 7.42 11.19
N GLN A 52 -16.13 7.15 12.18
CA GLN A 52 -16.98 8.15 12.80
C GLN A 52 -17.10 7.93 14.31
N ASN A 53 -16.74 8.95 15.09
CA ASN A 53 -16.87 8.94 16.55
C ASN A 53 -16.18 7.73 17.23
N GLY A 54 -15.00 7.33 16.75
CA GLY A 54 -14.22 6.21 17.28
C GLY A 54 -14.73 4.83 16.84
N THR A 55 -15.67 4.77 15.91
CA THR A 55 -16.16 3.53 15.31
C THR A 55 -15.84 3.52 13.82
N TRP A 56 -15.22 2.45 13.38
CA TRP A 56 -14.99 2.16 11.96
C TRP A 56 -16.17 1.38 11.39
N TYR A 57 -16.55 1.71 10.17
CA TYR A 57 -17.56 1.01 9.37
C TYR A 57 -16.93 0.60 8.06
N ALA A 58 -17.32 -0.57 7.54
CA ALA A 58 -16.93 -1.03 6.22
C ALA A 58 -18.13 -1.68 5.51
N TYR A 59 -18.19 -1.47 4.20
CA TYR A 59 -19.24 -1.99 3.33
C TYR A 59 -18.60 -2.79 2.19
N SER A 60 -19.38 -3.69 1.58
CA SER A 60 -18.89 -4.47 0.45
C SER A 60 -19.96 -4.73 -0.62
N THR A 61 -19.49 -5.12 -1.80
CA THR A 61 -20.31 -5.73 -2.85
C THR A 61 -21.19 -6.84 -2.28
N ASN A 62 -22.38 -7.01 -2.84
CA ASN A 62 -23.33 -8.04 -2.44
C ASN A 62 -22.68 -9.43 -2.36
N ASN A 63 -23.06 -10.16 -1.35
CA ASN A 63 -22.64 -11.54 -1.10
C ASN A 63 -23.79 -12.33 -0.47
N GLY A 64 -23.49 -13.50 0.13
CA GLY A 64 -24.49 -14.32 0.80
C GLY A 64 -25.18 -13.68 2.03
N ARG A 65 -24.71 -12.51 2.49
CA ARG A 65 -25.26 -11.78 3.65
C ARG A 65 -26.24 -10.67 3.28
N GLY A 66 -26.26 -10.22 2.03
CA GLY A 66 -27.19 -9.18 1.59
C GLY A 66 -26.76 -8.40 0.38
N HIS A 67 -27.48 -7.30 0.15
CA HIS A 67 -27.24 -6.38 -0.97
C HIS A 67 -26.01 -5.48 -0.72
N VAL A 68 -25.83 -5.00 0.49
CA VAL A 68 -24.71 -4.19 0.95
C VAL A 68 -24.28 -4.68 2.33
N PRO A 69 -23.49 -5.75 2.41
CA PRO A 69 -22.94 -6.21 3.67
C PRO A 69 -22.22 -5.08 4.39
N VAL A 70 -22.45 -4.95 5.69
CA VAL A 70 -21.83 -3.93 6.53
C VAL A 70 -21.19 -4.56 7.77
N ALA A 71 -20.01 -4.07 8.13
CA ALA A 71 -19.27 -4.43 9.33
C ALA A 71 -18.90 -3.17 10.14
N SER A 72 -18.62 -3.34 11.42
CA SER A 72 -18.06 -2.27 12.25
C SER A 72 -17.01 -2.77 13.21
N ALA A 73 -16.09 -1.87 13.63
CA ALA A 73 -14.98 -2.16 14.53
C ALA A 73 -14.62 -0.94 15.39
N PRO A 74 -13.96 -1.14 16.57
CA PRO A 74 -13.44 -0.05 17.40
C PRO A 74 -12.13 0.54 16.85
N SER A 75 -11.50 -0.09 15.87
CA SER A 75 -10.30 0.40 15.19
C SER A 75 -10.22 -0.15 13.77
N ALA A 76 -9.43 0.46 12.90
CA ALA A 76 -9.22 -0.02 11.53
C ALA A 76 -8.73 -1.48 11.46
N SER A 77 -7.88 -1.88 12.41
CA SER A 77 -7.39 -3.26 12.53
C SER A 77 -8.36 -4.22 13.26
N GLY A 78 -9.53 -3.74 13.67
CA GLY A 78 -10.54 -4.55 14.30
C GLY A 78 -10.53 -4.56 15.84
N PRO A 79 -11.16 -5.55 16.46
CA PRO A 79 -11.86 -6.67 15.82
C PRO A 79 -13.13 -6.22 15.08
N TRP A 80 -13.30 -6.72 13.86
CA TRP A 80 -14.48 -6.41 13.04
C TRP A 80 -15.65 -7.36 13.34
N THR A 81 -16.86 -6.80 13.30
CA THR A 81 -18.11 -7.56 13.50
C THR A 81 -19.04 -7.27 12.33
N ILE A 82 -19.45 -8.30 11.61
CA ILE A 82 -20.48 -8.20 10.59
C ILE A 82 -21.80 -7.82 11.23
N ARG A 83 -22.44 -6.77 10.71
CA ARG A 83 -23.71 -6.20 11.24
C ARG A 83 -24.94 -6.60 10.44
N GLY A 84 -24.75 -7.19 9.26
CA GLY A 84 -25.83 -7.62 8.37
C GLY A 84 -25.83 -6.89 7.05
N ASP A 85 -27.01 -6.56 6.53
CA ASP A 85 -27.23 -5.86 5.26
C ASP A 85 -27.63 -4.41 5.51
N ALA A 86 -26.82 -3.45 5.05
CA ALA A 86 -27.14 -2.02 5.16
C ALA A 86 -28.29 -1.59 4.21
N MET A 87 -28.61 -2.40 3.18
CA MET A 87 -29.68 -2.12 2.21
C MET A 87 -30.65 -3.32 2.10
N PRO A 88 -31.36 -3.73 3.19
CA PRO A 88 -32.15 -4.94 3.19
C PRO A 88 -33.37 -4.89 2.21
N GLY A 89 -33.83 -3.69 1.84
CA GLY A 89 -34.83 -3.47 0.80
C GLY A 89 -34.35 -3.64 -0.62
N GLY A 90 -33.01 -3.79 -0.82
CA GLY A 90 -32.36 -3.88 -2.12
C GLY A 90 -32.30 -2.55 -2.89
N PRO A 91 -31.73 -2.57 -4.10
CA PRO A 91 -31.61 -1.40 -4.95
C PRO A 91 -32.97 -0.95 -5.47
N SER A 92 -33.06 0.29 -6.02
CA SER A 92 -34.31 0.90 -6.49
C SER A 92 -35.12 -0.02 -7.40
N ALA A 93 -36.29 -0.47 -6.95
CA ALA A 93 -37.19 -1.31 -7.72
C ALA A 93 -37.70 -0.62 -9.02
N GLY A 94 -37.61 0.70 -9.12
CA GLY A 94 -38.02 1.45 -10.32
C GLY A 94 -37.17 1.11 -11.55
N TRP A 95 -35.87 0.89 -11.37
CA TRP A 95 -34.93 0.64 -12.48
C TRP A 95 -34.03 -0.57 -12.30
N ALA A 96 -33.65 -0.92 -11.07
CA ALA A 96 -32.61 -1.91 -10.77
C ALA A 96 -33.19 -3.32 -10.57
N GLN A 97 -32.43 -4.32 -10.95
CA GLN A 97 -32.67 -5.72 -10.61
C GLN A 97 -31.91 -6.07 -9.32
N PRO A 98 -32.54 -6.73 -8.34
CA PRO A 98 -31.87 -7.20 -7.13
C PRO A 98 -30.74 -8.20 -7.41
N GLY A 99 -29.78 -8.32 -6.47
CA GLY A 99 -28.75 -9.37 -6.48
C GLY A 99 -27.47 -9.04 -7.26
N ARG A 100 -27.32 -7.80 -7.73
CA ARG A 100 -26.11 -7.29 -8.38
C ARG A 100 -25.80 -5.87 -7.90
N THR A 101 -25.67 -5.72 -6.57
CA THR A 101 -25.31 -4.44 -5.93
C THR A 101 -23.81 -4.46 -5.66
N TRP A 102 -23.03 -3.69 -6.43
CA TRP A 102 -21.58 -3.74 -6.41
C TRP A 102 -20.99 -2.43 -5.92
N ALA A 103 -19.74 -2.51 -5.41
CA ALA A 103 -18.88 -1.41 -5.04
C ALA A 103 -19.67 -0.25 -4.38
N PRO A 104 -20.21 -0.47 -3.17
CA PRO A 104 -20.87 0.58 -2.41
C PRO A 104 -19.86 1.61 -1.94
N ASP A 105 -20.27 2.89 -1.87
CA ASP A 105 -19.54 3.98 -1.25
C ASP A 105 -20.48 4.77 -0.34
N VAL A 106 -20.12 4.93 0.92
CA VAL A 106 -20.95 5.58 1.94
C VAL A 106 -20.26 6.84 2.46
N TYR A 107 -20.93 7.96 2.28
CA TYR A 107 -20.48 9.24 2.80
C TYR A 107 -21.34 9.74 3.95
N ALA A 108 -20.70 10.06 5.10
CA ALA A 108 -21.35 10.68 6.24
C ALA A 108 -21.55 12.18 5.98
N ASN A 109 -22.78 12.61 5.78
CA ASN A 109 -23.12 14.00 5.51
C ASN A 109 -22.98 14.89 6.77
N PRO A 110 -22.65 16.17 6.64
CA PRO A 110 -22.56 17.09 7.79
C PRO A 110 -23.87 17.28 8.57
N ASP A 111 -25.01 16.95 7.98
CA ASP A 111 -26.33 17.03 8.63
C ASP A 111 -26.69 15.78 9.45
N GLY A 112 -25.76 14.81 9.55
CA GLY A 112 -25.95 13.54 10.27
C GLY A 112 -26.67 12.46 9.48
N THR A 113 -26.97 12.70 8.21
CA THR A 113 -27.45 11.65 7.30
C THR A 113 -26.29 10.96 6.58
N TYR A 114 -26.59 9.86 5.88
CA TYR A 114 -25.62 9.11 5.10
C TYR A 114 -26.12 8.94 3.68
N THR A 115 -25.21 9.09 2.73
CA THR A 115 -25.47 8.83 1.31
C THR A 115 -24.67 7.62 0.90
N LEU A 116 -25.33 6.62 0.32
CA LEU A 116 -24.73 5.45 -0.30
C LEU A 116 -24.86 5.57 -1.81
N THR A 117 -23.76 5.55 -2.54
CA THR A 117 -23.75 5.25 -3.97
C THR A 117 -23.50 3.75 -4.16
N TYR A 118 -24.11 3.16 -5.18
CA TYR A 118 -24.01 1.73 -5.46
C TYR A 118 -24.15 1.46 -6.95
N THR A 119 -23.50 0.45 -7.44
CA THR A 119 -23.73 -0.08 -8.78
C THR A 119 -24.86 -1.09 -8.76
N ALA A 120 -25.78 -1.06 -9.75
CA ALA A 120 -26.81 -2.08 -9.89
C ALA A 120 -27.18 -2.32 -11.36
N TRP A 121 -27.69 -3.51 -11.65
CA TRP A 121 -28.11 -3.93 -12.98
C TRP A 121 -29.38 -3.19 -13.43
N HIS A 122 -29.29 -2.38 -14.48
CA HIS A 122 -30.42 -1.67 -15.06
C HIS A 122 -31.26 -2.60 -15.91
N LYS A 123 -32.51 -2.85 -15.51
CA LYS A 123 -33.41 -3.83 -16.10
C LYS A 123 -33.64 -3.63 -17.59
N ALA A 124 -33.82 -2.37 -18.03
CA ALA A 124 -34.22 -2.07 -19.38
C ALA A 124 -33.09 -2.19 -20.39
N SER A 125 -31.83 -1.90 -19.98
CA SER A 125 -30.68 -1.90 -20.90
C SER A 125 -29.79 -3.13 -20.76
N GLY A 126 -29.88 -3.88 -19.65
CA GLY A 126 -28.93 -4.95 -19.37
C GLY A 126 -27.50 -4.44 -19.13
N ARG A 127 -27.35 -3.24 -18.56
CA ARG A 127 -26.06 -2.63 -18.19
C ARG A 127 -26.02 -2.34 -16.71
N GLN A 128 -24.81 -2.25 -16.16
CA GLN A 128 -24.62 -1.75 -14.80
C GLN A 128 -24.71 -0.23 -14.80
N CYS A 129 -25.41 0.34 -13.82
CA CYS A 129 -25.57 1.78 -13.64
C CYS A 129 -25.44 2.13 -12.16
N ILE A 130 -25.08 3.38 -11.87
CA ILE A 130 -24.91 3.88 -10.50
C ILE A 130 -26.23 4.42 -10.00
N GLY A 131 -26.64 3.93 -8.81
CA GLY A 131 -27.75 4.42 -8.03
C GLY A 131 -27.30 5.14 -6.77
N VAL A 132 -28.26 5.76 -6.08
CA VAL A 132 -28.03 6.43 -4.80
C VAL A 132 -29.13 6.08 -3.81
N ALA A 133 -28.75 5.96 -2.53
CA ALA A 133 -29.65 5.72 -1.40
C ALA A 133 -29.23 6.59 -0.21
N THR A 134 -30.15 6.77 0.75
CA THR A 134 -29.88 7.55 1.96
C THR A 134 -30.33 6.81 3.21
N ALA A 135 -29.67 7.10 4.35
CA ALA A 135 -30.02 6.59 5.66
C ALA A 135 -29.77 7.65 6.75
N THR A 136 -30.31 7.39 7.96
CA THR A 136 -30.00 8.17 9.17
C THR A 136 -29.06 7.45 10.13
N SER A 137 -28.56 6.28 9.71
CA SER A 137 -27.60 5.46 10.46
C SER A 137 -26.57 4.88 9.50
N PRO A 138 -25.30 4.75 9.89
CA PRO A 138 -24.29 4.09 9.07
C PRO A 138 -24.58 2.61 8.84
N LEU A 139 -25.35 1.97 9.71
CA LEU A 139 -25.79 0.58 9.53
C LEU A 139 -27.03 0.44 8.64
N GLY A 140 -27.55 1.55 8.11
CA GLY A 140 -28.78 1.56 7.36
C GLY A 140 -30.06 1.57 8.24
N PRO A 141 -31.24 1.19 7.72
CA PRO A 141 -31.43 0.78 6.32
C PRO A 141 -31.27 1.95 5.33
N PHE A 142 -30.46 1.73 4.30
CA PHE A 142 -30.38 2.67 3.18
C PHE A 142 -31.57 2.51 2.24
N ASN A 143 -32.25 3.60 1.96
CA ASN A 143 -33.41 3.64 1.09
C ASN A 143 -33.06 4.30 -0.24
N PRO A 144 -33.29 3.63 -1.38
CA PRO A 144 -32.98 4.19 -2.69
C PRO A 144 -33.71 5.50 -2.96
N VAL A 145 -33.01 6.45 -3.60
CA VAL A 145 -33.54 7.74 -4.01
C VAL A 145 -33.81 7.72 -5.52
N GLY A 146 -35.01 8.11 -5.90
CA GLY A 146 -35.44 8.21 -7.30
C GLY A 146 -35.84 6.86 -7.94
N SER A 147 -36.47 6.99 -9.12
CA SER A 147 -36.95 5.87 -9.93
C SER A 147 -36.08 5.57 -11.16
N ALA A 148 -34.98 6.31 -11.32
CA ALA A 148 -33.99 6.17 -12.39
C ALA A 148 -32.57 6.11 -11.78
N PRO A 149 -31.58 5.54 -12.48
CA PRO A 149 -30.17 5.59 -12.03
C PRO A 149 -29.66 7.02 -11.98
N LEU A 150 -28.69 7.29 -11.10
CA LEU A 150 -28.00 8.58 -10.99
C LEU A 150 -27.05 8.80 -12.18
N ILE A 151 -26.29 7.77 -12.58
CA ILE A 151 -25.36 7.78 -13.73
C ILE A 151 -25.55 6.48 -14.53
N CYS A 152 -25.83 6.60 -15.83
CA CYS A 152 -26.05 5.45 -16.71
C CYS A 152 -25.78 5.78 -18.18
N PRO A 153 -24.52 6.04 -18.60
CA PRO A 153 -24.15 6.33 -20.00
C PRO A 153 -24.14 5.03 -20.81
N LEU A 154 -25.25 4.68 -21.44
CA LEU A 154 -25.40 3.41 -22.15
C LEU A 154 -24.48 3.24 -23.34
N ASP A 155 -24.15 4.34 -24.03
CA ASP A 155 -23.19 4.42 -25.13
C ASP A 155 -21.75 4.17 -24.69
N LEU A 156 -21.44 4.33 -23.40
CA LEU A 156 -20.15 4.02 -22.78
C LEU A 156 -20.14 2.68 -22.02
N GLY A 157 -21.16 1.84 -22.18
CA GLY A 157 -21.29 0.53 -21.54
C GLY A 157 -22.00 0.54 -20.19
N GLY A 158 -22.40 1.69 -19.68
CA GLY A 158 -22.92 1.89 -18.33
C GLY A 158 -21.91 2.54 -17.39
N ALA A 159 -22.13 2.44 -16.08
CA ALA A 159 -21.30 3.03 -15.04
C ALA A 159 -21.21 2.15 -13.81
N ILE A 160 -20.01 2.03 -13.22
CA ILE A 160 -19.73 1.26 -12.01
C ILE A 160 -18.75 1.99 -11.08
N ASP A 161 -18.55 1.48 -9.88
CA ASP A 161 -17.49 1.80 -8.93
C ASP A 161 -17.44 3.31 -8.60
N ALA A 162 -18.57 3.89 -8.19
CA ALA A 162 -18.60 5.28 -7.76
C ALA A 162 -17.99 5.43 -6.37
N ASN A 163 -17.09 6.40 -6.21
CA ASN A 163 -16.50 6.79 -4.94
C ASN A 163 -16.67 8.31 -4.75
N THR A 164 -16.98 8.72 -3.52
CA THR A 164 -17.22 10.12 -3.18
C THR A 164 -15.92 10.85 -2.86
N PHE A 165 -15.65 11.92 -3.58
CA PHE A 165 -14.57 12.86 -3.29
C PHE A 165 -15.13 14.22 -2.88
N VAL A 166 -14.61 14.76 -1.77
CA VAL A 166 -14.92 16.15 -1.34
C VAL A 166 -13.63 16.96 -1.38
N ALA A 167 -13.62 17.98 -2.26
CA ALA A 167 -12.48 18.88 -2.38
C ALA A 167 -12.36 19.82 -1.15
N ASN A 168 -11.18 20.43 -0.96
CA ASN A 168 -10.91 21.31 0.18
C ASN A 168 -11.84 22.52 0.27
N ASP A 169 -12.50 22.91 -0.82
CA ASP A 169 -13.51 23.97 -0.85
C ASP A 169 -14.93 23.50 -0.47
N GLY A 170 -15.07 22.22 -0.12
CA GLY A 170 -16.34 21.58 0.21
C GLY A 170 -17.16 21.12 -0.99
N THR A 171 -16.66 21.28 -2.22
CA THR A 171 -17.36 20.81 -3.42
C THR A 171 -17.30 19.28 -3.47
N ARG A 172 -18.47 18.64 -3.63
CA ARG A 172 -18.60 17.20 -3.69
C ARG A 172 -18.64 16.68 -5.12
N TYR A 173 -17.94 15.59 -5.35
CA TYR A 173 -17.84 14.90 -6.63
C TYR A 173 -18.05 13.38 -6.44
N LEU A 174 -18.41 12.72 -7.53
CA LEU A 174 -18.26 11.26 -7.68
C LEU A 174 -17.13 11.03 -8.70
N VAL A 175 -16.22 10.14 -8.34
CA VAL A 175 -15.27 9.52 -9.27
C VAL A 175 -15.84 8.14 -9.60
N TRP A 176 -15.93 7.78 -10.89
CA TRP A 176 -16.59 6.55 -11.31
C TRP A 176 -15.97 6.03 -12.61
N LYS A 177 -16.24 4.78 -12.95
CA LYS A 177 -15.77 4.13 -14.18
C LYS A 177 -16.93 3.92 -15.15
N ASN A 178 -16.73 4.18 -16.47
CA ASN A 178 -17.62 3.61 -17.48
C ASN A 178 -17.34 2.12 -17.64
N ASP A 179 -18.39 1.30 -17.81
CA ASP A 179 -18.23 -0.14 -18.02
C ASP A 179 -17.96 -0.48 -19.50
N GLY A 180 -16.98 0.25 -20.10
CA GLY A 180 -16.64 0.15 -21.52
C GLY A 180 -16.15 -1.22 -21.91
N ASN A 181 -15.39 -1.90 -21.05
CA ASN A 181 -14.92 -3.27 -21.29
C ASN A 181 -16.08 -4.28 -21.46
N ALA A 182 -17.26 -4.03 -20.90
CA ALA A 182 -18.46 -4.85 -21.11
C ALA A 182 -19.02 -4.75 -22.56
N ILE A 183 -18.55 -3.78 -23.33
CA ILE A 183 -18.94 -3.57 -24.75
C ILE A 183 -17.72 -3.47 -25.70
N GLY A 184 -16.53 -3.88 -25.22
CA GLY A 184 -15.30 -3.87 -26.04
C GLY A 184 -14.73 -2.47 -26.29
N GLN A 185 -15.04 -1.50 -25.41
CA GLN A 185 -14.51 -0.15 -25.45
C GLN A 185 -13.50 0.10 -24.32
N PRO A 186 -12.67 1.15 -24.39
CA PRO A 186 -11.77 1.53 -23.33
C PRO A 186 -12.48 1.79 -22.00
N SER A 187 -11.78 1.49 -20.90
CA SER A 187 -12.16 1.93 -19.55
C SER A 187 -11.68 3.36 -19.30
N THR A 188 -12.57 4.20 -18.82
CA THR A 188 -12.25 5.59 -18.44
C THR A 188 -12.75 5.85 -17.02
N LEU A 189 -11.93 6.49 -16.22
CA LEU A 189 -12.30 7.05 -14.93
C LEU A 189 -12.80 8.48 -15.13
N TRP A 190 -13.96 8.76 -14.58
CA TRP A 190 -14.69 10.00 -14.77
C TRP A 190 -14.88 10.72 -13.44
N LEU A 191 -14.95 12.04 -13.50
CA LEU A 191 -15.31 12.92 -12.39
C LEU A 191 -16.63 13.64 -12.73
N THR A 192 -17.58 13.65 -11.77
CA THR A 192 -18.85 14.34 -11.92
C THR A 192 -19.19 15.09 -10.65
N ARG A 193 -19.47 16.38 -10.76
CA ARG A 193 -19.92 17.17 -9.61
C ARG A 193 -21.33 16.76 -9.18
N THR A 194 -21.56 16.65 -7.87
CA THR A 194 -22.88 16.38 -7.28
C THR A 194 -23.39 17.56 -6.48
N ALA A 195 -24.67 17.55 -6.12
CA ALA A 195 -25.19 18.37 -5.04
C ALA A 195 -24.51 18.00 -3.70
N ASN A 196 -24.57 18.90 -2.70
CA ASN A 196 -23.86 18.70 -1.42
C ASN A 196 -24.27 17.43 -0.68
N ASN A 197 -25.52 16.98 -0.82
CA ASN A 197 -26.01 15.73 -0.25
C ASN A 197 -25.72 14.48 -1.12
N GLY A 198 -25.08 14.64 -2.28
CA GLY A 198 -24.71 13.55 -3.18
C GLY A 198 -25.87 12.85 -3.92
N THR A 199 -27.12 13.29 -3.74
CA THR A 199 -28.28 12.58 -4.29
C THR A 199 -28.64 12.96 -5.73
N THR A 200 -28.06 14.03 -6.27
CA THR A 200 -28.26 14.50 -7.64
C THR A 200 -26.96 15.01 -8.25
N LEU A 201 -26.87 14.99 -9.57
CA LEU A 201 -25.75 15.59 -10.29
C LEU A 201 -25.88 17.12 -10.37
N ALA A 202 -24.77 17.83 -10.27
CA ALA A 202 -24.68 19.29 -10.34
C ALA A 202 -23.71 19.79 -11.42
N GLY A 203 -23.18 18.90 -12.28
CA GLY A 203 -22.25 19.22 -13.35
C GLY A 203 -22.15 18.14 -14.39
N GLY A 204 -21.39 18.42 -15.46
CA GLY A 204 -21.06 17.42 -16.49
C GLY A 204 -19.94 16.49 -16.07
N ASN A 205 -19.69 15.46 -16.90
CA ASN A 205 -18.65 14.47 -16.70
C ASN A 205 -17.32 15.01 -17.26
N THR A 206 -16.23 14.82 -16.50
CA THR A 206 -14.85 15.09 -16.93
C THR A 206 -14.09 13.77 -16.96
N ALA A 207 -13.51 13.42 -18.11
CA ALA A 207 -12.62 12.27 -18.20
C ALA A 207 -11.29 12.57 -17.51
N LEU A 208 -10.88 11.71 -16.56
CA LEU A 208 -9.63 11.85 -15.82
C LEU A 208 -8.52 10.98 -16.42
N LEU A 209 -8.78 9.70 -16.57
CA LEU A 209 -7.81 8.72 -17.07
C LEU A 209 -8.50 7.69 -17.96
N THR A 210 -7.89 7.36 -19.11
CA THR A 210 -8.41 6.36 -20.04
C THR A 210 -7.35 5.31 -20.32
N SER A 211 -7.76 4.04 -20.38
CA SER A 211 -6.89 2.90 -20.69
C SER A 211 -7.59 1.96 -21.67
N SER A 212 -6.80 1.37 -22.57
CA SER A 212 -7.26 0.26 -23.42
C SER A 212 -7.44 -1.05 -22.65
N GLY A 213 -6.73 -1.18 -21.50
CA GLY A 213 -6.94 -2.25 -20.53
C GLY A 213 -7.99 -1.85 -19.50
N ILE A 214 -8.29 -2.77 -18.57
CA ILE A 214 -9.21 -2.48 -17.47
C ILE A 214 -8.49 -1.60 -16.43
N ILE A 215 -9.10 -0.46 -16.13
CA ILE A 215 -8.86 0.35 -14.94
C ILE A 215 -10.21 0.59 -14.27
N GLU A 216 -10.29 0.40 -12.94
CA GLU A 216 -11.56 0.43 -12.21
C GLU A 216 -11.37 0.74 -10.73
N ALA A 217 -12.45 0.74 -9.93
CA ALA A 217 -12.44 1.05 -8.51
C ALA A 217 -11.63 2.32 -8.21
N PRO A 218 -12.02 3.50 -8.76
CA PRO A 218 -11.30 4.74 -8.52
C PRO A 218 -11.53 5.24 -7.10
N ASP A 219 -10.45 5.74 -6.47
CA ASP A 219 -10.50 6.53 -5.25
C ASP A 219 -9.64 7.78 -5.44
N LEU A 220 -10.13 8.95 -5.05
CA LEU A 220 -9.48 10.23 -5.28
C LEU A 220 -9.13 10.92 -3.96
N VAL A 221 -7.84 11.13 -3.74
CA VAL A 221 -7.31 11.78 -2.54
C VAL A 221 -6.61 13.09 -2.90
N GLN A 222 -6.84 14.14 -2.11
CA GLN A 222 -6.10 15.39 -2.21
C GLN A 222 -5.06 15.49 -1.10
N ARG A 223 -3.78 15.70 -1.48
CA ARG A 223 -2.66 15.90 -0.55
C ARG A 223 -1.96 17.22 -0.89
N GLY A 224 -2.05 18.17 0.03
CA GLY A 224 -1.51 19.51 -0.25
C GLY A 224 -2.08 20.11 -1.54
N SER A 225 -1.22 20.40 -2.51
CA SER A 225 -1.60 20.89 -3.84
C SER A 225 -1.71 19.80 -4.89
N GLN A 226 -1.53 18.52 -4.51
CA GLN A 226 -1.54 17.38 -5.43
C GLN A 226 -2.80 16.53 -5.27
N TYR A 227 -3.32 16.04 -6.38
CA TYR A 227 -4.38 15.04 -6.42
C TYR A 227 -3.77 13.68 -6.77
N LEU A 228 -4.25 12.63 -6.10
CA LEU A 228 -3.88 11.24 -6.35
C LEU A 228 -5.15 10.49 -6.69
N LEU A 229 -5.20 9.95 -7.88
CA LEU A 229 -6.27 9.08 -8.37
C LEU A 229 -5.78 7.64 -8.27
N PHE A 230 -6.21 6.92 -7.25
CA PHE A 230 -5.98 5.49 -7.11
C PHE A 230 -6.95 4.73 -8.01
N PHE A 231 -6.54 3.56 -8.46
CA PHE A 231 -7.38 2.68 -9.27
C PHE A 231 -6.84 1.26 -9.25
N SER A 232 -7.71 0.30 -9.50
CA SER A 232 -7.32 -1.08 -9.75
C SER A 232 -7.07 -1.30 -11.24
N GLY A 233 -6.17 -2.21 -11.56
CA GLY A 233 -5.86 -2.61 -12.93
C GLY A 233 -5.88 -4.11 -13.11
N GLY A 234 -6.14 -4.55 -14.35
CA GLY A 234 -6.25 -5.98 -14.68
C GLY A 234 -7.63 -6.58 -14.41
N GLY A 235 -7.74 -7.90 -14.52
CA GLY A 235 -8.97 -8.62 -14.24
C GLY A 235 -9.10 -8.96 -12.75
N TYR A 236 -10.21 -8.63 -12.14
CA TYR A 236 -10.45 -8.85 -10.70
C TYR A 236 -10.50 -10.33 -10.28
N THR A 237 -10.50 -11.27 -11.23
CA THR A 237 -10.75 -12.70 -10.97
C THR A 237 -9.50 -13.50 -10.63
N ASP A 238 -8.32 -12.89 -10.63
CA ASP A 238 -7.05 -13.59 -10.38
C ASP A 238 -5.99 -12.72 -9.68
N CYS A 239 -4.82 -13.30 -9.42
CA CYS A 239 -3.70 -12.64 -8.75
C CYS A 239 -2.98 -11.56 -9.57
N ASN A 240 -3.40 -11.26 -10.81
CA ASN A 240 -2.86 -10.17 -11.62
C ASN A 240 -3.60 -8.84 -11.36
N TYR A 241 -4.72 -8.88 -10.65
CA TYR A 241 -5.38 -7.67 -10.17
C TYR A 241 -4.42 -6.90 -9.25
N LEU A 242 -4.43 -5.58 -9.35
CA LEU A 242 -3.46 -4.72 -8.67
C LEU A 242 -4.06 -3.36 -8.34
N THR A 243 -3.44 -2.63 -7.43
CA THR A 243 -3.71 -1.21 -7.19
C THR A 243 -2.56 -0.36 -7.70
N SER A 244 -2.89 0.66 -8.50
CA SER A 244 -1.97 1.69 -8.99
C SER A 244 -2.53 3.08 -8.70
N TYR A 245 -1.82 4.12 -9.13
CA TYR A 245 -2.29 5.50 -8.99
C TYR A 245 -1.75 6.40 -10.10
N ALA A 246 -2.42 7.53 -10.29
CA ALA A 246 -1.92 8.64 -11.08
C ALA A 246 -1.94 9.92 -10.24
N THR A 247 -1.07 10.88 -10.57
CA THR A 247 -0.98 12.16 -9.87
C THR A 247 -1.26 13.32 -10.81
N SER A 248 -1.79 14.42 -10.26
CA SER A 248 -2.04 15.65 -11.00
C SER A 248 -1.93 16.88 -10.08
N PRO A 249 -1.41 18.01 -10.57
CA PRO A 249 -1.46 19.28 -9.85
C PRO A 249 -2.85 19.93 -9.86
N GLY A 250 -3.79 19.41 -10.64
CA GLY A 250 -5.15 19.91 -10.74
C GLY A 250 -6.19 18.80 -10.84
N LEU A 251 -7.38 19.07 -10.31
CA LEU A 251 -8.49 18.09 -10.25
C LEU A 251 -8.86 17.51 -11.63
N ASN A 252 -8.74 18.29 -12.68
CA ASN A 252 -9.07 17.88 -14.05
C ASN A 252 -7.86 17.39 -14.86
N GLY A 253 -6.72 17.17 -14.23
CA GLY A 253 -5.48 16.76 -14.88
C GLY A 253 -4.54 17.95 -15.23
N PRO A 254 -3.49 17.70 -16.01
CA PRO A 254 -3.14 16.41 -16.61
C PRO A 254 -2.70 15.36 -15.58
N TRP A 255 -3.08 14.11 -15.82
CA TRP A 255 -2.75 12.98 -14.96
C TRP A 255 -1.51 12.24 -15.44
N THR A 256 -0.62 11.90 -14.49
CA THR A 256 0.59 11.10 -14.76
C THR A 256 0.51 9.82 -13.95
N THR A 257 0.40 8.69 -14.62
CA THR A 257 0.38 7.37 -13.99
C THR A 257 1.73 7.03 -13.37
N ALA A 258 1.73 6.47 -12.17
CA ALA A 258 2.92 5.98 -11.50
C ALA A 258 3.65 4.93 -12.36
N PHE A 259 4.99 5.01 -12.38
CA PHE A 259 5.82 4.10 -13.18
C PHE A 259 5.68 2.63 -12.73
N ARG A 260 5.47 2.40 -11.44
CA ARG A 260 5.24 1.07 -10.85
C ARG A 260 3.90 1.06 -10.11
N PRO A 261 3.14 -0.05 -10.16
CA PRO A 261 1.96 -0.20 -9.31
C PRO A 261 2.30 -0.08 -7.83
N LEU A 262 1.36 0.42 -7.04
CA LEU A 262 1.51 0.59 -5.59
C LEU A 262 1.43 -0.75 -4.85
N MET A 263 0.47 -1.59 -5.22
CA MET A 263 0.23 -2.89 -4.60
C MET A 263 -0.03 -3.95 -5.66
N THR A 264 0.71 -5.04 -5.58
CA THR A 264 0.56 -6.22 -6.44
C THR A 264 0.74 -7.48 -5.59
N THR A 265 0.35 -8.62 -6.10
CA THR A 265 0.68 -9.92 -5.48
C THR A 265 2.19 -10.06 -5.25
N GLY A 266 3.01 -9.55 -6.18
CA GLY A 266 4.47 -9.61 -6.07
C GLY A 266 5.04 -8.68 -5.01
N THR A 267 4.52 -7.45 -4.85
CA THR A 267 5.01 -6.51 -3.83
C THR A 267 4.68 -6.95 -2.41
N PHE A 268 3.69 -7.81 -2.24
CA PHE A 268 3.34 -8.45 -0.97
C PHE A 268 3.90 -9.88 -0.83
N ASP A 269 4.91 -10.28 -1.61
CA ASP A 269 5.51 -11.62 -1.57
C ASP A 269 4.47 -12.77 -1.65
N LYS A 270 3.37 -12.56 -2.38
CA LYS A 270 2.22 -13.47 -2.55
C LYS A 270 1.34 -13.67 -1.29
N HIS A 271 1.50 -12.86 -0.25
CA HIS A 271 0.60 -12.89 0.92
C HIS A 271 -0.81 -12.40 0.60
N ILE A 272 -0.94 -11.51 -0.38
CA ILE A 272 -2.24 -11.07 -0.90
C ILE A 272 -2.28 -11.35 -2.40
N CYS A 273 -3.24 -12.14 -2.84
CA CYS A 273 -3.47 -12.44 -4.24
C CYS A 273 -4.41 -11.39 -4.85
N GLY A 274 -3.94 -10.62 -5.82
CA GLY A 274 -4.75 -9.63 -6.52
C GLY A 274 -5.25 -8.48 -5.62
N PRO A 275 -4.35 -7.71 -4.94
CA PRO A 275 -4.77 -6.62 -4.06
C PRO A 275 -5.40 -5.47 -4.87
N GLY A 276 -6.72 -5.28 -4.75
CA GLY A 276 -7.48 -4.28 -5.49
C GLY A 276 -8.75 -3.83 -4.79
N GLY A 277 -9.55 -2.97 -5.46
CA GLY A 277 -10.69 -2.31 -4.86
C GLY A 277 -10.25 -1.48 -3.64
N ALA A 278 -9.15 -0.74 -3.78
CA ALA A 278 -8.54 -0.05 -2.65
C ALA A 278 -9.30 1.22 -2.29
N ASP A 279 -9.53 1.40 -0.98
CA ASP A 279 -10.14 2.59 -0.38
C ASP A 279 -9.16 3.21 0.62
N PHE A 280 -8.82 4.49 0.45
CA PHE A 280 -7.81 5.21 1.23
C PHE A 280 -8.44 6.15 2.24
N VAL A 281 -8.32 5.82 3.52
CA VAL A 281 -8.90 6.59 4.65
C VAL A 281 -7.80 7.09 5.57
N GLY A 282 -7.39 8.34 5.40
CA GLY A 282 -6.35 8.96 6.23
C GLY A 282 -4.99 8.28 6.06
N ASP A 283 -4.57 7.53 7.09
CA ASP A 283 -3.31 6.77 7.14
C ASP A 283 -3.53 5.25 6.95
N LYS A 284 -4.70 4.85 6.45
CA LYS A 284 -5.06 3.46 6.19
C LYS A 284 -5.44 3.26 4.72
N VAL A 285 -5.22 2.04 4.24
CA VAL A 285 -5.81 1.54 3.00
C VAL A 285 -6.52 0.22 3.31
N PHE A 286 -7.76 0.14 2.87
CA PHE A 286 -8.55 -1.08 2.86
C PHE A 286 -8.50 -1.67 1.45
N VAL A 287 -8.30 -2.98 1.33
CA VAL A 287 -8.10 -3.63 0.04
C VAL A 287 -8.62 -5.06 0.11
N HIS A 288 -9.26 -5.54 -0.94
CA HIS A 288 -9.58 -6.96 -0.99
C HIS A 288 -8.44 -7.79 -1.62
N GLY A 289 -8.42 -9.08 -1.29
CA GLY A 289 -7.54 -10.05 -1.92
C GLY A 289 -8.16 -11.43 -1.93
N TRP A 290 -7.80 -12.25 -2.92
CA TRP A 290 -8.33 -13.60 -3.09
C TRP A 290 -7.77 -14.60 -2.09
N VAL A 291 -8.66 -15.31 -1.40
CA VAL A 291 -8.35 -16.42 -0.49
C VAL A 291 -9.37 -17.54 -0.73
N ASN A 292 -8.91 -18.72 -1.18
CA ASN A 292 -9.74 -19.92 -1.34
C ASN A 292 -11.08 -19.70 -2.11
N GLY A 293 -11.08 -18.83 -3.10
CA GLY A 293 -12.25 -18.60 -3.96
C GLY A 293 -13.20 -17.49 -3.50
N SER A 294 -12.85 -16.72 -2.46
CA SER A 294 -13.54 -15.51 -2.01
C SER A 294 -12.54 -14.34 -1.86
N ARG A 295 -13.05 -13.11 -1.84
CA ARG A 295 -12.24 -11.90 -1.66
C ARG A 295 -12.35 -11.43 -0.21
N HIS A 296 -11.28 -11.61 0.56
CA HIS A 296 -11.21 -11.19 1.96
C HIS A 296 -10.75 -9.75 2.08
N LEU A 297 -11.11 -9.08 3.18
CA LEU A 297 -10.73 -7.70 3.45
C LEU A 297 -9.43 -7.63 4.24
N TYR A 298 -8.50 -6.78 3.77
CA TYR A 298 -7.23 -6.46 4.40
C TYR A 298 -7.15 -4.98 4.72
N VAL A 299 -6.34 -4.63 5.73
CA VAL A 299 -5.97 -3.25 6.04
C VAL A 299 -4.46 -3.11 6.18
N ALA A 300 -3.91 -2.02 5.68
CA ALA A 300 -2.51 -1.64 5.85
C ALA A 300 -2.37 -0.17 6.27
N ASP A 301 -1.24 0.13 6.94
CA ASP A 301 -0.82 1.51 7.18
C ASP A 301 -0.31 2.14 5.88
N VAL A 302 -0.64 3.41 5.68
CA VAL A 302 -0.16 4.23 4.58
C VAL A 302 0.59 5.42 5.12
N GLY A 303 1.80 5.64 4.63
CA GLY A 303 2.53 6.87 4.84
C GLY A 303 2.63 7.69 3.55
N TRP A 304 2.98 8.96 3.66
CA TRP A 304 3.00 9.90 2.54
C TRP A 304 4.40 10.51 2.40
N ALA A 305 5.21 9.92 1.52
CA ALA A 305 6.57 10.38 1.23
C ALA A 305 6.51 11.56 0.23
N ASN A 306 6.60 12.81 0.71
CA ASN A 306 6.43 14.01 -0.14
C ASN A 306 5.11 13.95 -0.93
N ASP A 307 4.01 13.60 -0.22
CA ASP A 307 2.66 13.41 -0.76
C ASP A 307 2.48 12.20 -1.70
N TYR A 308 3.48 11.32 -1.85
CA TYR A 308 3.36 10.04 -2.55
C TYR A 308 3.09 8.89 -1.58
N PRO A 309 2.19 7.95 -1.92
CA PRO A 309 1.80 6.88 -1.02
C PRO A 309 2.89 5.82 -0.85
N VAL A 310 3.08 5.38 0.38
CA VAL A 310 3.90 4.23 0.74
C VAL A 310 3.06 3.32 1.63
N VAL A 311 2.77 2.11 1.16
CA VAL A 311 1.95 1.13 1.88
C VAL A 311 2.86 0.18 2.66
N ARG A 312 2.60 0.04 3.96
CA ARG A 312 3.36 -0.90 4.80
C ARG A 312 3.16 -2.35 4.33
N GLY A 313 4.27 -3.07 4.22
CA GLY A 313 4.29 -4.45 3.76
C GLY A 313 4.33 -4.60 2.25
N SER A 314 4.07 -3.53 1.47
CA SER A 314 4.32 -3.51 0.03
C SER A 314 5.77 -3.09 -0.23
N ARG A 315 6.47 -3.82 -1.09
CA ARG A 315 7.88 -3.53 -1.42
C ARG A 315 8.01 -2.20 -2.15
N VAL A 316 8.86 -1.33 -1.63
CA VAL A 316 9.25 -0.06 -2.27
C VAL A 316 10.72 -0.10 -2.62
N ARG A 317 11.05 0.13 -3.90
CA ARG A 317 12.42 0.10 -4.41
C ARG A 317 13.05 1.49 -4.46
N TYR A 318 14.30 1.52 -4.02
CA TYR A 318 15.22 2.67 -4.07
C TYR A 318 16.47 2.25 -4.84
N GLU A 319 16.69 2.80 -6.04
CA GLU A 319 17.85 2.49 -6.86
C GLU A 319 19.12 2.99 -6.13
N ALA A 320 20.14 2.14 -6.02
CA ALA A 320 21.34 2.44 -5.21
C ALA A 320 22.11 3.64 -5.78
N GLU A 321 22.19 3.75 -7.11
CA GLU A 321 22.89 4.84 -7.78
C GLU A 321 22.23 6.20 -7.64
N ARG A 322 20.99 6.27 -7.14
CA ARG A 322 20.30 7.52 -6.81
C ARG A 322 20.60 8.00 -5.39
N GLY A 323 21.32 7.21 -4.62
CA GLY A 323 21.79 7.56 -3.29
C GLY A 323 22.99 8.54 -3.31
N THR A 324 23.42 8.92 -2.12
CA THR A 324 24.68 9.65 -1.94
C THR A 324 25.84 8.66 -1.90
N LEU A 325 26.87 8.95 -2.66
CA LEU A 325 28.04 8.09 -2.83
C LEU A 325 29.30 8.73 -2.21
N ASN A 326 30.11 7.95 -1.53
CA ASN A 326 31.43 8.36 -1.07
C ASN A 326 32.49 7.34 -1.46
N HIS A 327 33.49 7.74 -2.22
CA HIS A 327 34.59 6.91 -2.74
C HIS A 327 34.14 5.58 -3.37
N CYS A 328 32.99 5.62 -4.08
CA CYS A 328 32.47 4.54 -4.91
C CYS A 328 31.91 5.14 -6.21
N GLN A 329 31.54 4.34 -7.19
CA GLN A 329 31.20 4.80 -8.52
C GLN A 329 29.92 4.14 -9.02
N VAL A 330 29.20 4.85 -9.92
CA VAL A 330 28.10 4.26 -10.69
C VAL A 330 28.69 3.56 -11.91
N ARG A 331 28.47 2.26 -12.03
CA ARG A 331 28.70 1.50 -13.26
C ARG A 331 27.43 1.52 -14.09
N ALA A 332 27.47 2.15 -15.24
CA ALA A 332 26.40 2.11 -16.24
C ALA A 332 26.50 0.86 -17.12
N ASN A 333 25.41 0.56 -17.84
CA ASN A 333 25.29 -0.62 -18.72
C ASN A 333 25.50 -1.96 -17.99
N ALA A 334 25.06 -2.04 -16.74
CA ALA A 334 25.02 -3.28 -15.97
C ALA A 334 23.90 -4.18 -16.51
N ALA A 335 24.28 -5.22 -17.24
CA ALA A 335 23.32 -6.10 -17.92
C ALA A 335 22.40 -6.79 -16.90
N GLY A 336 21.08 -6.66 -17.04
CA GLY A 336 20.08 -7.26 -16.16
C GLY A 336 19.86 -6.57 -14.82
N ALA A 337 20.62 -5.50 -14.50
CA ALA A 337 20.38 -4.68 -13.33
C ALA A 337 19.15 -3.78 -13.51
N SER A 338 18.53 -3.37 -12.40
CA SER A 338 17.48 -2.36 -12.38
C SER A 338 17.99 -1.04 -12.94
N ASP A 339 17.22 -0.37 -13.79
CA ASP A 339 17.64 0.84 -14.53
C ASP A 339 18.97 0.70 -15.32
N GLY A 340 19.56 -0.52 -15.42
CA GLY A 340 20.83 -0.80 -16.08
C GLY A 340 22.04 -0.15 -15.42
N LYS A 341 21.95 0.22 -14.16
CA LYS A 341 23.01 0.89 -13.38
C LYS A 341 23.14 0.27 -12.01
N VAL A 342 24.35 0.36 -11.44
CA VAL A 342 24.66 -0.17 -10.12
C VAL A 342 25.71 0.70 -9.42
N VAL A 343 25.80 0.60 -8.11
CA VAL A 343 26.94 1.15 -7.35
C VAL A 343 28.01 0.07 -7.23
N ALA A 344 29.21 0.39 -7.70
CA ALA A 344 30.41 -0.43 -7.69
C ALA A 344 31.52 0.23 -6.88
N TYR A 345 32.58 -0.54 -6.55
CA TYR A 345 33.79 -0.06 -5.86
C TYR A 345 33.53 0.51 -4.46
N VAL A 346 32.65 -0.13 -3.68
CA VAL A 346 32.53 0.11 -2.24
C VAL A 346 33.66 -0.65 -1.53
N ASP A 347 34.92 -0.32 -1.84
CA ASP A 347 36.13 -1.11 -1.53
C ASP A 347 37.21 -0.38 -0.75
N PHE A 348 37.16 0.96 -0.61
CA PHE A 348 38.02 1.72 0.29
C PHE A 348 37.42 1.76 1.70
N ALA A 349 38.27 1.93 2.70
CA ALA A 349 37.89 1.93 4.11
C ALA A 349 36.78 2.95 4.46
N ASP A 350 36.69 4.02 3.70
CA ASP A 350 35.69 5.09 3.84
C ASP A 350 34.64 5.09 2.72
N SER A 351 34.59 4.05 1.87
CA SER A 351 33.58 3.93 0.83
C SER A 351 32.21 3.58 1.43
N TRP A 352 31.17 4.24 0.92
CA TRP A 352 29.79 3.93 1.26
C TRP A 352 28.80 4.46 0.21
N VAL A 353 27.64 3.84 0.17
CA VAL A 353 26.44 4.34 -0.50
C VAL A 353 25.32 4.53 0.53
N GLU A 354 24.61 5.65 0.47
CA GLU A 354 23.50 5.97 1.38
C GLU A 354 22.23 6.36 0.61
N ASN A 355 21.14 5.66 0.87
CA ASN A 355 19.84 5.98 0.33
C ASN A 355 18.91 6.50 1.44
N SER A 356 18.11 7.52 1.12
CA SER A 356 16.96 7.91 1.93
C SER A 356 15.80 6.99 1.61
N VAL A 357 15.19 6.38 2.64
CA VAL A 357 14.04 5.48 2.53
C VAL A 357 12.92 5.96 3.45
N PHE A 358 11.68 5.72 3.06
CA PHE A 358 10.50 6.15 3.82
C PHE A 358 9.81 4.97 4.49
N ALA A 359 9.50 5.10 5.77
CA ALA A 359 8.73 4.12 6.54
C ALA A 359 7.37 4.71 6.95
N PRO A 360 6.23 4.09 6.59
CA PRO A 360 4.89 4.55 6.99
C PRO A 360 4.70 4.70 8.49
N VAL A 361 5.25 3.77 9.28
CA VAL A 361 5.15 3.73 10.74
C VAL A 361 6.49 3.31 11.35
N THR A 362 6.72 3.63 12.62
CA THR A 362 7.90 3.14 13.35
C THR A 362 7.79 1.63 13.58
N GLY A 363 8.88 0.89 13.33
CA GLY A 363 8.90 -0.56 13.56
C GLY A 363 10.01 -1.31 12.85
N GLY A 364 9.88 -2.63 12.85
CA GLY A 364 10.77 -3.54 12.13
C GLY A 364 10.39 -3.61 10.65
N TYR A 365 11.38 -3.64 9.78
CA TYR A 365 11.25 -3.77 8.33
C TYR A 365 12.23 -4.79 7.79
N THR A 366 11.89 -5.43 6.69
CA THR A 366 12.83 -6.22 5.92
C THR A 366 13.47 -5.32 4.87
N LEU A 367 14.80 -5.14 4.96
CA LEU A 367 15.61 -4.53 3.92
C LEU A 367 16.11 -5.63 2.98
N HIS A 368 15.75 -5.53 1.72
CA HIS A 368 16.24 -6.38 0.65
C HIS A 368 17.27 -5.57 -0.16
N VAL A 369 18.44 -6.15 -0.40
CA VAL A 369 19.51 -5.53 -1.18
C VAL A 369 19.71 -6.35 -2.45
N GLY A 370 19.47 -5.75 -3.60
CA GLY A 370 19.81 -6.31 -4.92
C GLY A 370 21.30 -6.20 -5.14
N TYR A 371 21.99 -7.30 -5.49
CA TYR A 371 23.44 -7.33 -5.60
C TYR A 371 23.96 -8.32 -6.64
N ALA A 372 25.22 -8.13 -7.07
CA ALA A 372 26.01 -9.12 -7.78
C ALA A 372 27.38 -9.26 -7.10
N ASN A 373 27.80 -10.49 -6.79
CA ASN A 373 29.07 -10.79 -6.16
C ASN A 373 29.91 -11.75 -7.02
N GLY A 374 30.86 -11.21 -7.77
CA GLY A 374 31.85 -11.96 -8.57
C GLY A 374 33.20 -12.12 -7.90
N SER A 375 33.34 -11.87 -6.60
CA SER A 375 34.63 -11.90 -5.89
C SER A 375 35.18 -13.30 -5.58
N GLY A 376 34.38 -14.35 -5.82
CA GLY A 376 34.76 -15.75 -5.60
C GLY A 376 34.55 -16.26 -4.17
N ALA A 377 34.16 -15.42 -3.22
CA ALA A 377 33.77 -15.81 -1.88
C ALA A 377 32.62 -14.91 -1.37
N THR A 378 32.02 -15.27 -0.24
CA THR A 378 30.95 -14.45 0.37
C THR A 378 31.52 -13.07 0.74
N ALA A 379 30.88 -12.01 0.21
CA ALA A 379 31.20 -10.64 0.51
C ALA A 379 30.24 -10.04 1.55
N SER A 380 30.52 -8.84 2.03
CA SER A 380 29.61 -8.13 2.95
C SER A 380 29.71 -6.61 2.81
N HIS A 381 28.66 -5.90 3.26
CA HIS A 381 28.72 -4.49 3.61
C HIS A 381 28.28 -4.28 5.05
N GLY A 382 28.93 -3.34 5.75
CA GLY A 382 28.41 -2.85 7.03
C GLY A 382 27.10 -2.11 6.81
N LEU A 383 26.14 -2.24 7.73
CA LEU A 383 24.83 -1.64 7.68
C LEU A 383 24.67 -0.57 8.76
N VAL A 384 24.43 0.66 8.34
CA VAL A 384 24.20 1.79 9.24
C VAL A 384 22.81 2.38 8.92
N VAL A 385 21.96 2.52 9.93
CA VAL A 385 20.62 3.09 9.80
C VAL A 385 20.54 4.32 10.71
N ASN A 386 20.20 5.47 10.14
CA ASN A 386 20.11 6.75 10.88
C ASN A 386 21.38 7.03 11.71
N GLY A 387 22.56 6.74 11.14
CA GLY A 387 23.85 6.91 11.81
C GLY A 387 24.23 5.81 12.80
N ASN A 388 23.37 4.84 13.09
CA ASN A 388 23.60 3.76 14.04
C ASN A 388 23.95 2.46 13.31
N ASN A 389 25.04 1.78 13.75
CA ASN A 389 25.42 0.48 13.23
C ASN A 389 24.34 -0.57 13.60
N GLN A 390 23.82 -1.28 12.58
CA GLN A 390 22.86 -2.37 12.73
C GLN A 390 23.43 -3.72 12.21
N GLY A 391 24.75 -3.86 12.14
CA GLY A 391 25.40 -5.10 11.72
C GLY A 391 25.88 -5.06 10.28
N SER A 392 25.61 -6.11 9.52
CA SER A 392 26.06 -6.22 8.13
C SER A 392 25.06 -6.97 7.25
N VAL A 393 25.18 -6.73 5.95
CA VAL A 393 24.48 -7.50 4.91
C VAL A 393 25.51 -8.43 4.28
N SER A 394 25.17 -9.72 4.17
CA SER A 394 26.03 -10.77 3.60
C SER A 394 25.58 -11.10 2.18
N TYR A 395 26.54 -11.29 1.27
CA TYR A 395 26.31 -11.50 -0.16
C TYR A 395 27.00 -12.79 -0.63
N PRO A 396 26.30 -13.91 -0.71
CA PRO A 396 26.81 -15.13 -1.35
C PRO A 396 27.35 -14.88 -2.76
N VAL A 397 28.24 -15.74 -3.23
CA VAL A 397 28.78 -15.65 -4.61
C VAL A 397 27.68 -15.86 -5.63
N THR A 398 27.58 -14.95 -6.60
CA THR A 398 26.62 -15.04 -7.73
C THR A 398 27.34 -15.07 -9.08
N GLY A 399 28.48 -14.40 -9.18
CA GLY A 399 29.10 -13.95 -10.42
C GLY A 399 28.72 -12.49 -10.71
N TRP A 400 29.52 -11.82 -11.56
CA TRP A 400 29.19 -10.48 -12.04
C TRP A 400 28.02 -10.52 -13.02
N ASP A 401 27.17 -9.48 -12.99
CA ASP A 401 25.93 -9.35 -13.77
C ASP A 401 24.91 -10.47 -13.55
N ASN A 402 25.08 -11.27 -12.49
CA ASN A 402 24.09 -12.25 -12.03
C ASN A 402 23.46 -11.76 -10.73
N TRP A 403 22.38 -11.04 -10.89
CA TRP A 403 21.69 -10.30 -9.81
C TRP A 403 20.88 -11.24 -8.92
N GLN A 404 21.11 -11.12 -7.64
CA GLN A 404 20.39 -11.83 -6.57
C GLN A 404 19.95 -10.83 -5.50
N GLN A 405 19.22 -11.29 -4.52
CA GLN A 405 18.74 -10.46 -3.41
C GLN A 405 19.20 -11.07 -2.08
N SER A 406 19.74 -10.22 -1.20
CA SER A 406 20.02 -10.56 0.20
C SER A 406 19.09 -9.75 1.10
N SER A 407 18.69 -10.31 2.25
CA SER A 407 17.70 -9.68 3.13
C SER A 407 18.19 -9.60 4.57
N VAL A 408 17.90 -8.49 5.23
CA VAL A 408 18.25 -8.25 6.64
C VAL A 408 17.12 -7.46 7.32
N GLN A 409 16.97 -7.66 8.63
CA GLN A 409 16.00 -6.89 9.43
C GLN A 409 16.60 -5.57 9.87
N VAL A 410 15.82 -4.49 9.76
CA VAL A 410 16.17 -3.15 10.22
C VAL A 410 15.03 -2.56 11.05
N THR A 411 15.38 -1.65 11.97
CA THR A 411 14.39 -0.85 12.70
C THR A 411 14.40 0.56 12.17
N LEU A 412 13.24 1.06 11.75
CA LEU A 412 13.04 2.39 11.18
C LEU A 412 12.07 3.21 12.02
N ASN A 413 12.24 4.52 11.99
CA ASN A 413 11.28 5.48 12.52
C ASN A 413 10.23 5.81 11.44
N ALA A 414 9.03 6.18 11.84
CA ALA A 414 8.05 6.74 10.90
C ALA A 414 8.64 7.95 10.17
N GLY A 415 8.39 8.04 8.87
CA GLY A 415 8.95 9.08 8.00
C GLY A 415 10.27 8.67 7.34
N TRP A 416 11.09 9.68 7.00
CA TRP A 416 12.34 9.48 6.30
C TRP A 416 13.44 8.93 7.20
N ASN A 417 14.17 7.95 6.70
CA ASN A 417 15.33 7.29 7.33
C ASN A 417 16.48 7.24 6.33
N THR A 418 17.71 7.11 6.82
CA THR A 418 18.88 6.82 5.98
C THR A 418 19.34 5.38 6.17
N ILE A 419 19.64 4.71 5.06
CA ILE A 419 20.30 3.39 5.06
C ILE A 419 21.62 3.54 4.31
N ARG A 420 22.71 3.27 5.02
CA ARG A 420 24.05 3.33 4.48
C ARG A 420 24.68 1.95 4.48
N LEU A 421 25.18 1.55 3.31
CA LEU A 421 26.02 0.37 3.14
C LEU A 421 27.46 0.83 3.06
N THR A 422 28.30 0.42 4.03
CA THR A 422 29.72 0.79 4.12
C THR A 422 30.60 -0.36 3.66
N LYS A 423 31.88 -0.08 3.37
CA LYS A 423 32.86 -1.12 3.10
C LYS A 423 32.79 -2.23 4.16
N GLY A 424 32.72 -3.46 3.69
CA GLY A 424 32.84 -4.69 4.45
C GLY A 424 33.89 -5.61 3.85
N ASP A 425 33.62 -6.91 3.80
CA ASP A 425 34.55 -7.90 3.25
C ASP A 425 34.36 -8.04 1.74
N LEU A 426 35.46 -8.18 1.01
CA LEU A 426 35.57 -8.40 -0.42
C LEU A 426 34.85 -7.31 -1.26
N TYR A 427 34.29 -7.70 -2.43
CA TYR A 427 33.74 -6.79 -3.44
C TYR A 427 32.34 -7.23 -3.84
N THR A 428 31.43 -6.27 -3.92
CA THR A 428 30.04 -6.50 -4.31
C THR A 428 29.51 -5.25 -5.01
N GLU A 429 28.75 -5.44 -6.08
CA GLU A 429 27.96 -4.37 -6.69
C GLU A 429 26.56 -4.37 -6.10
N VAL A 430 26.03 -3.17 -5.86
CA VAL A 430 24.69 -2.95 -5.30
C VAL A 430 23.80 -2.34 -6.38
N ASP A 431 22.70 -3.01 -6.68
CA ASP A 431 21.70 -2.61 -7.68
C ASP A 431 20.63 -1.71 -7.04
N TYR A 432 19.94 -2.20 -6.02
CA TYR A 432 18.89 -1.46 -5.34
C TYR A 432 18.76 -1.85 -3.86
N LEU A 433 18.02 -1.03 -3.13
CA LEU A 433 17.45 -1.35 -1.84
C LEU A 433 15.93 -1.44 -2.00
N GLU A 434 15.30 -2.49 -1.45
CA GLU A 434 13.85 -2.57 -1.30
C GLU A 434 13.49 -2.65 0.18
N LEU A 435 12.45 -1.91 0.56
CA LEU A 435 11.93 -1.90 1.92
C LEU A 435 10.54 -2.52 1.94
N GLN A 436 10.29 -3.43 2.94
CA GLN A 436 9.01 -4.09 3.15
C GLN A 436 8.59 -4.09 4.62
#